data_36c4b3b77e829b0e8ddcfc52a0e8bd82
#
_entry.id   36c4b3b77e829b0e8ddcfc52a0e8bd82
#
_cell.length_a   1.000
_cell.length_b   1.000
_cell.length_c   1.000
_cell.angle_alpha   90.00
_cell.angle_beta   90.00
_cell.angle_gamma   90.00
#
_symmetry.space_group_name_H-M   'P 1'
#
loop_
_entity.id
_entity.type
_entity.pdbx_description
1 polymer ?
#
loop_
_entity_poly.entity_id
_entity_poly.type
_entity_poly.pdbx_seq_one_letter_code
_entity_poly.pdbx_strand_id
1 'polypeptide(L)'
;THLAQPEAALVNNVAAAHLEGFGSIEGVARAKGEIYRGLTPNGVAIINSEHNYIEFWQKEIGSHSIQYFNAGDYKAENVKHSSNGSTFTLVSPKGSIEINLPYLGEHNVKNALAATALAMNVGASLADVKAGLEHRSQVKGRLFPIQVNENLLLLDDTYNANVDSLQAAIDVLKGYDAFRILLVGDMKELGEDSLKCHQQVGEHAKQAKLDLVLSYGIESAVISEAVLGKHFTDKAELTAYALDIIKQKLQENQKVVVLAKGSRSMKMEETIYSLKDSLC
;
A
#
# COMPACT_ATOMS: atom_id res chain seq x y z
N THR A 1 8.04 -21.49 9.30
CA THR A 1 7.83 -20.95 10.67
C THR A 1 8.52 -21.78 11.74
N HIS A 2 8.56 -23.11 11.65
CA HIS A 2 9.24 -23.97 12.63
C HIS A 2 10.71 -23.61 12.90
N LEU A 3 11.40 -23.00 11.94
CA LEU A 3 12.77 -22.50 12.14
C LEU A 3 12.81 -21.18 12.91
N ALA A 4 11.81 -20.30 12.71
CA ALA A 4 11.80 -18.98 13.31
C ALA A 4 11.24 -18.98 14.74
N GLN A 5 10.31 -19.89 15.05
CA GLN A 5 9.64 -20.02 16.36
C GLN A 5 9.20 -18.68 16.93
N PRO A 6 8.29 -17.95 16.24
CA PRO A 6 7.92 -16.60 16.63
C PRO A 6 7.12 -16.59 17.95
N GLU A 7 7.35 -15.58 18.78
CA GLU A 7 6.54 -15.30 19.99
C GLU A 7 5.21 -14.60 19.64
N ALA A 8 5.19 -13.91 18.51
CA ALA A 8 3.99 -13.30 17.94
C ALA A 8 4.00 -13.44 16.43
N ALA A 9 2.89 -13.84 15.83
CA ALA A 9 2.75 -13.99 14.39
C ALA A 9 1.46 -13.35 13.89
N LEU A 10 1.52 -12.81 12.67
CA LEU A 10 0.38 -12.10 12.09
C LEU A 10 0.32 -12.31 10.57
N VAL A 11 -0.89 -12.44 10.04
CA VAL A 11 -1.20 -12.25 8.63
C VAL A 11 -1.82 -10.86 8.47
N ASN A 12 -1.07 -9.93 7.86
CA ASN A 12 -1.50 -8.54 7.77
C ASN A 12 -2.72 -8.38 6.84
N ASN A 13 -2.65 -8.99 5.65
CA ASN A 13 -3.75 -9.01 4.70
C ASN A 13 -3.74 -10.27 3.85
N VAL A 14 -4.89 -10.55 3.23
CA VAL A 14 -5.05 -11.53 2.16
C VAL A 14 -5.65 -10.78 0.97
N ALA A 15 -4.90 -10.72 -0.11
CA ALA A 15 -5.27 -10.01 -1.33
C ALA A 15 -5.01 -10.88 -2.54
N ALA A 16 -5.56 -10.50 -3.68
CA ALA A 16 -5.30 -11.12 -4.98
C ALA A 16 -3.84 -10.83 -5.41
N ALA A 17 -2.90 -11.58 -4.84
CA ALA A 17 -1.48 -11.57 -5.16
C ALA A 17 -0.98 -13.00 -5.20
N HIS A 18 -0.07 -13.30 -6.13
CA HIS A 18 0.50 -14.64 -6.33
C HIS A 18 -0.57 -15.71 -6.66
N LEU A 19 -1.69 -15.32 -7.28
CA LEU A 19 -2.80 -16.23 -7.61
C LEU A 19 -2.35 -17.35 -8.56
N GLU A 20 -1.42 -17.07 -9.45
CA GLU A 20 -0.83 -18.06 -10.34
C GLU A 20 -0.18 -19.22 -9.58
N GLY A 21 0.46 -18.96 -8.42
CA GLY A 21 1.09 -19.98 -7.59
C GLY A 21 0.13 -20.68 -6.61
N PHE A 22 -0.89 -20.00 -6.12
CA PHE A 22 -1.79 -20.51 -5.07
C PHE A 22 -3.19 -20.88 -5.57
N GLY A 23 -3.51 -20.62 -6.83
CA GLY A 23 -4.75 -21.00 -7.50
C GLY A 23 -5.99 -20.16 -7.13
N SER A 24 -6.06 -19.62 -5.91
CA SER A 24 -7.19 -18.80 -5.44
C SER A 24 -6.80 -17.92 -4.26
N ILE A 25 -7.65 -16.95 -3.90
CA ILE A 25 -7.47 -16.13 -2.69
C ILE A 25 -7.50 -17.00 -1.43
N GLU A 26 -8.34 -18.02 -1.37
CA GLU A 26 -8.36 -18.98 -0.28
C GLU A 26 -7.05 -19.77 -0.19
N GLY A 27 -6.45 -20.11 -1.34
CA GLY A 27 -5.11 -20.72 -1.41
C GLY A 27 -4.05 -19.81 -0.81
N VAL A 28 -4.08 -18.51 -1.14
CA VAL A 28 -3.21 -17.50 -0.53
C VAL A 28 -3.45 -17.38 0.99
N ALA A 29 -4.72 -17.38 1.43
CA ALA A 29 -5.06 -17.34 2.86
C ALA A 29 -4.51 -18.54 3.63
N ARG A 30 -4.66 -19.76 3.07
CA ARG A 30 -4.12 -20.99 3.68
C ARG A 30 -2.61 -20.94 3.79
N ALA A 31 -1.91 -20.59 2.71
CA ALA A 31 -0.46 -20.51 2.68
C ALA A 31 0.08 -19.48 3.68
N LYS A 32 -0.53 -18.29 3.75
CA LYS A 32 -0.15 -17.27 4.74
C LYS A 32 -0.41 -17.73 6.18
N GLY A 33 -1.53 -18.44 6.42
CA GLY A 33 -1.89 -18.95 7.74
C GLY A 33 -0.90 -19.97 8.32
N GLU A 34 -0.09 -20.62 7.49
CA GLU A 34 0.97 -21.52 7.94
C GLU A 34 1.99 -20.86 8.90
N ILE A 35 2.02 -19.52 8.93
CA ILE A 35 2.86 -18.78 9.89
C ILE A 35 2.54 -19.14 11.33
N TYR A 36 1.29 -19.44 11.65
CA TYR A 36 0.85 -19.76 13.01
C TYR A 36 1.32 -21.11 13.51
N ARG A 37 1.67 -22.07 12.63
CA ARG A 37 2.19 -23.40 13.02
C ARG A 37 3.48 -23.33 13.82
N GLY A 38 4.26 -22.28 13.64
CA GLY A 38 5.57 -22.15 14.26
C GLY A 38 5.59 -21.32 15.54
N LEU A 39 4.44 -20.89 16.05
CA LEU A 39 4.37 -20.14 17.30
C LEU A 39 5.01 -20.91 18.44
N THR A 40 5.75 -20.23 19.30
CA THR A 40 6.23 -20.78 20.57
C THR A 40 5.06 -21.18 21.48
N PRO A 41 5.22 -22.05 22.49
CA PRO A 41 4.11 -22.52 23.35
C PRO A 41 3.26 -21.40 23.95
N ASN A 42 3.86 -20.23 24.25
CA ASN A 42 3.17 -19.05 24.77
C ASN A 42 2.97 -17.97 23.69
N GLY A 43 3.19 -18.30 22.43
CA GLY A 43 3.09 -17.36 21.32
C GLY A 43 1.65 -16.91 21.06
N VAL A 44 1.51 -15.72 20.47
CA VAL A 44 0.24 -15.05 20.21
C VAL A 44 -0.03 -14.98 18.72
N ALA A 45 -1.19 -15.46 18.29
CA ALA A 45 -1.70 -15.25 16.94
C ALA A 45 -2.41 -13.89 16.86
N ILE A 46 -1.94 -13.01 16.00
CA ILE A 46 -2.51 -11.69 15.78
C ILE A 46 -3.27 -11.70 14.46
N ILE A 47 -4.54 -11.29 14.49
CA ILE A 47 -5.46 -11.42 13.34
C ILE A 47 -6.06 -10.07 13.01
N ASN A 48 -6.09 -9.78 11.72
CA ASN A 48 -6.85 -8.65 11.20
C ASN A 48 -8.35 -8.95 11.29
N SER A 49 -9.08 -8.19 12.10
CA SER A 49 -10.52 -8.36 12.31
C SER A 49 -11.39 -8.09 11.07
N GLU A 50 -10.82 -7.43 10.05
CA GLU A 50 -11.51 -7.18 8.78
C GLU A 50 -11.46 -8.38 7.81
N HIS A 51 -10.70 -9.43 8.13
CA HIS A 51 -10.56 -10.60 7.26
C HIS A 51 -11.49 -11.75 7.66
N ASN A 52 -12.17 -12.32 6.66
CA ASN A 52 -13.06 -13.46 6.83
C ASN A 52 -12.35 -14.83 6.79
N TYR A 53 -11.02 -14.84 7.04
CA TYR A 53 -10.21 -16.07 6.88
C TYR A 53 -9.82 -16.73 8.20
N ILE A 54 -10.33 -16.27 9.33
CA ILE A 54 -10.00 -16.83 10.65
C ILE A 54 -10.34 -18.33 10.74
N GLU A 55 -11.43 -18.77 10.12
CA GLU A 55 -11.83 -20.18 10.12
C GLU A 55 -10.79 -21.09 9.45
N PHE A 56 -10.10 -20.59 8.41
CA PHE A 56 -8.99 -21.30 7.75
C PHE A 56 -7.78 -21.44 8.65
N TRP A 57 -7.59 -20.52 9.60
CA TRP A 57 -6.40 -20.45 10.46
C TRP A 57 -6.58 -21.09 11.83
N GLN A 58 -7.82 -21.33 12.26
CA GLN A 58 -8.10 -21.91 13.59
C GLN A 58 -7.33 -23.19 13.86
N LYS A 59 -7.23 -24.08 12.85
CA LYS A 59 -6.48 -25.33 12.97
C LYS A 59 -4.98 -25.08 13.14
N GLU A 60 -4.45 -24.08 12.46
CA GLU A 60 -3.03 -23.73 12.49
C GLU A 60 -2.65 -22.98 13.77
N ILE A 61 -3.58 -22.20 14.32
CA ILE A 61 -3.44 -21.48 15.58
C ILE A 61 -3.54 -22.45 16.77
N GLY A 62 -4.40 -23.45 16.68
CA GLY A 62 -4.59 -24.44 17.75
C GLY A 62 -5.06 -23.80 19.06
N SER A 63 -4.32 -24.02 20.16
CA SER A 63 -4.64 -23.52 21.50
C SER A 63 -3.96 -22.18 21.86
N HIS A 64 -3.24 -21.55 20.90
CA HIS A 64 -2.58 -20.28 21.16
C HIS A 64 -3.60 -19.16 21.38
N SER A 65 -3.22 -18.16 22.19
CA SER A 65 -4.04 -16.97 22.40
C SER A 65 -4.15 -16.16 21.09
N ILE A 66 -5.32 -15.55 20.89
CA ILE A 66 -5.62 -14.72 19.71
C ILE A 66 -5.82 -13.29 20.18
N GLN A 67 -5.25 -12.35 19.46
CA GLN A 67 -5.52 -10.92 19.56
C GLN A 67 -5.91 -10.35 18.22
N TYR A 68 -6.69 -9.27 18.21
CA TYR A 68 -7.22 -8.67 17.01
C TYR A 68 -6.74 -7.23 16.84
N PHE A 69 -6.41 -6.85 15.59
CA PHE A 69 -6.14 -5.47 15.22
C PHE A 69 -7.14 -4.97 14.16
N ASN A 70 -7.23 -3.66 13.97
CA ASN A 70 -8.24 -2.86 13.27
C ASN A 70 -9.55 -2.71 14.06
N ALA A 71 -10.07 -3.76 14.67
CA ALA A 71 -11.07 -3.72 15.71
C ALA A 71 -10.71 -4.75 16.79
N GLY A 72 -11.16 -4.56 18.02
CA GLY A 72 -10.84 -5.42 19.16
C GLY A 72 -9.68 -4.87 19.99
N ASP A 73 -8.60 -5.65 20.15
CA ASP A 73 -7.51 -5.36 21.09
C ASP A 73 -6.68 -4.13 20.70
N TYR A 74 -6.43 -3.95 19.38
CA TYR A 74 -5.67 -2.84 18.86
C TYR A 74 -6.50 -2.11 17.80
N LYS A 75 -6.84 -0.85 18.06
CA LYS A 75 -7.66 -0.04 17.15
C LYS A 75 -7.19 1.41 17.11
N ALA A 76 -7.55 2.10 16.05
CA ALA A 76 -7.38 3.54 15.90
C ALA A 76 -8.72 4.26 16.08
N GLU A 77 -8.73 5.30 16.90
CA GLU A 77 -9.87 6.17 17.11
C GLU A 77 -9.49 7.61 16.71
N ASN A 78 -10.48 8.44 16.37
CA ASN A 78 -10.26 9.85 16.01
C ASN A 78 -9.26 10.06 14.86
N VAL A 79 -9.26 9.19 13.87
CA VAL A 79 -8.32 9.25 12.74
C VAL A 79 -8.54 10.53 11.92
N LYS A 80 -7.45 11.27 11.68
CA LYS A 80 -7.42 12.45 10.82
C LYS A 80 -6.27 12.32 9.82
N HIS A 81 -6.57 12.49 8.54
CA HIS A 81 -5.59 12.46 7.48
C HIS A 81 -5.17 13.87 7.08
N SER A 82 -3.90 14.02 6.71
CA SER A 82 -3.33 15.26 6.17
C SER A 82 -2.36 14.94 5.03
N SER A 83 -1.85 15.95 4.35
CA SER A 83 -0.81 15.79 3.32
C SER A 83 0.53 15.27 3.86
N ASN A 84 0.72 15.26 5.18
CA ASN A 84 1.99 14.87 5.82
C ASN A 84 1.90 13.54 6.59
N GLY A 85 0.72 12.93 6.65
CA GLY A 85 0.51 11.69 7.40
C GLY A 85 -0.87 11.63 8.04
N SER A 86 -1.00 10.85 9.11
CA SER A 86 -2.24 10.63 9.84
C SER A 86 -2.03 10.81 11.34
N THR A 87 -3.01 11.40 12.04
CA THR A 87 -3.04 11.45 13.51
C THR A 87 -4.20 10.60 14.01
N PHE A 88 -4.01 9.86 15.07
CA PHE A 88 -5.05 9.03 15.66
C PHE A 88 -4.74 8.67 17.11
N THR A 89 -5.77 8.29 17.85
CA THR A 89 -5.63 7.67 19.18
C THR A 89 -5.44 6.16 19.00
N LEU A 90 -4.25 5.65 19.27
CA LEU A 90 -4.00 4.22 19.37
C LEU A 90 -4.60 3.70 20.67
N VAL A 91 -5.46 2.71 20.58
CA VAL A 91 -6.03 1.98 21.75
C VAL A 91 -5.45 0.57 21.75
N SER A 92 -4.98 0.12 22.90
CA SER A 92 -4.38 -1.21 23.12
C SER A 92 -4.76 -1.79 24.48
N PRO A 93 -4.50 -3.09 24.75
CA PRO A 93 -4.73 -3.70 26.07
C PRO A 93 -3.95 -3.02 27.22
N LYS A 94 -2.88 -2.29 26.92
CA LYS A 94 -2.05 -1.59 27.91
C LYS A 94 -2.39 -0.09 28.06
N GLY A 95 -3.45 0.38 27.40
CA GLY A 95 -3.89 1.78 27.44
C GLY A 95 -3.92 2.44 26.06
N SER A 96 -4.05 3.75 26.06
CA SER A 96 -4.19 4.54 24.83
C SER A 96 -3.14 5.65 24.74
N ILE A 97 -2.72 5.99 23.53
CA ILE A 97 -1.76 7.06 23.28
C ILE A 97 -2.05 7.72 21.92
N GLU A 98 -1.80 9.02 21.81
CA GLU A 98 -1.89 9.72 20.54
C GLU A 98 -0.65 9.46 19.67
N ILE A 99 -0.87 9.15 18.40
CA ILE A 99 0.14 8.87 17.38
C ILE A 99 0.06 9.89 16.26
N ASN A 100 1.22 10.44 15.87
CA ASN A 100 1.41 11.26 14.67
C ASN A 100 2.18 10.43 13.64
N LEU A 101 1.46 9.62 12.88
CA LEU A 101 2.04 8.69 11.91
C LEU A 101 2.48 9.45 10.64
N PRO A 102 3.78 9.50 10.29
CA PRO A 102 4.27 10.27 9.15
C PRO A 102 4.12 9.52 7.80
N TYR A 103 3.05 8.73 7.67
CA TYR A 103 2.74 7.95 6.47
C TYR A 103 1.33 8.23 6.00
N LEU A 104 1.18 8.34 4.66
CA LEU A 104 -0.07 8.68 4.00
C LEU A 104 -1.00 7.46 3.86
N GLY A 105 -2.30 7.71 3.94
CA GLY A 105 -3.34 6.74 3.62
C GLY A 105 -3.79 5.87 4.80
N GLU A 106 -5.06 5.51 4.78
CA GLU A 106 -5.75 4.68 5.78
C GLU A 106 -5.03 3.33 6.00
N HIS A 107 -4.53 2.72 4.91
CA HIS A 107 -3.81 1.44 4.99
C HIS A 107 -2.56 1.51 5.86
N ASN A 108 -1.90 2.67 5.99
CA ASN A 108 -0.76 2.82 6.88
C ASN A 108 -1.16 2.96 8.34
N VAL A 109 -2.35 3.47 8.65
CA VAL A 109 -2.91 3.39 10.01
C VAL A 109 -3.12 1.92 10.40
N LYS A 110 -3.70 1.10 9.52
CA LYS A 110 -3.88 -0.34 9.74
C LYS A 110 -2.54 -1.07 9.90
N ASN A 111 -1.56 -0.75 9.07
CA ASN A 111 -0.20 -1.30 9.21
C ASN A 111 0.46 -0.90 10.55
N ALA A 112 0.22 0.32 11.03
CA ALA A 112 0.71 0.77 12.33
C ALA A 112 0.07 -0.02 13.48
N LEU A 113 -1.24 -0.34 13.41
CA LEU A 113 -1.91 -1.20 14.38
C LEU A 113 -1.34 -2.62 14.38
N ALA A 114 -1.08 -3.19 13.20
CA ALA A 114 -0.43 -4.50 13.04
C ALA A 114 0.97 -4.53 13.65
N ALA A 115 1.79 -3.50 13.36
CA ALA A 115 3.13 -3.36 13.94
C ALA A 115 3.09 -3.18 15.46
N THR A 116 2.13 -2.40 15.97
CA THR A 116 1.88 -2.21 17.40
C THR A 116 1.59 -3.55 18.07
N ALA A 117 0.66 -4.32 17.51
CA ALA A 117 0.27 -5.61 18.06
C ALA A 117 1.47 -6.57 18.16
N LEU A 118 2.29 -6.65 17.12
CA LEU A 118 3.52 -7.44 17.15
C LEU A 118 4.50 -6.93 18.21
N ALA A 119 4.84 -5.64 18.21
CA ALA A 119 5.83 -5.07 19.11
C ALA A 119 5.45 -5.21 20.58
N MET A 120 4.17 -4.97 20.92
CA MET A 120 3.72 -5.06 22.32
C MET A 120 3.68 -6.50 22.83
N ASN A 121 3.46 -7.48 21.97
CA ASN A 121 3.49 -8.91 22.34
C ASN A 121 4.92 -9.44 22.54
N VAL A 122 5.93 -8.74 22.06
CA VAL A 122 7.35 -9.05 22.33
C VAL A 122 8.00 -8.06 23.30
N GLY A 123 7.19 -7.32 24.06
CA GLY A 123 7.65 -6.56 25.23
C GLY A 123 7.74 -5.05 25.08
N ALA A 124 7.43 -4.47 23.92
CA ALA A 124 7.43 -3.02 23.76
C ALA A 124 6.38 -2.33 24.65
N SER A 125 6.72 -1.17 25.16
CA SER A 125 5.82 -0.26 25.84
C SER A 125 5.05 0.62 24.85
N LEU A 126 3.98 1.29 25.29
CA LEU A 126 3.30 2.32 24.47
C LEU A 126 4.22 3.46 24.06
N ALA A 127 5.19 3.82 24.89
CA ALA A 127 6.17 4.86 24.58
C ALA A 127 7.12 4.41 23.46
N ASP A 128 7.57 3.15 23.48
CA ASP A 128 8.41 2.58 22.42
C ASP A 128 7.65 2.51 21.09
N VAL A 129 6.37 2.08 21.14
CA VAL A 129 5.49 2.05 19.98
C VAL A 129 5.32 3.45 19.37
N LYS A 130 5.02 4.46 20.21
CA LYS A 130 4.92 5.84 19.76
C LYS A 130 6.20 6.31 19.10
N ALA A 131 7.34 6.14 19.74
CA ALA A 131 8.63 6.55 19.21
C ALA A 131 8.94 5.87 17.87
N GLY A 132 8.64 4.57 17.75
CA GLY A 132 8.84 3.80 16.52
C GLY A 132 7.92 4.22 15.38
N LEU A 133 6.63 4.42 15.65
CA LEU A 133 5.63 4.78 14.64
C LEU A 133 5.79 6.23 14.14
N GLU A 134 6.20 7.15 15.01
CA GLU A 134 6.44 8.55 14.66
C GLU A 134 7.80 8.78 14.00
N HIS A 135 8.69 7.77 14.06
CA HIS A 135 9.95 7.84 13.35
C HIS A 135 9.74 7.72 11.84
N ARG A 136 10.09 8.76 11.10
CA ARG A 136 9.98 8.78 9.64
C ARG A 136 11.08 7.93 9.00
N SER A 137 10.78 6.69 8.73
CA SER A 137 11.63 5.83 7.90
C SER A 137 11.22 6.00 6.45
N GLN A 138 12.08 6.60 5.64
CA GLN A 138 11.81 6.75 4.21
C GLN A 138 12.21 5.48 3.46
N VAL A 139 11.23 4.65 3.12
CA VAL A 139 11.44 3.45 2.31
C VAL A 139 11.15 3.79 0.85
N LYS A 140 12.19 3.77 0.00
CA LYS A 140 12.05 3.97 -1.45
C LYS A 140 11.05 2.95 -2.03
N GLY A 141 10.21 3.40 -2.96
CA GLY A 141 9.20 2.58 -3.59
C GLY A 141 7.94 2.32 -2.73
N ARG A 142 7.76 3.02 -1.59
CA ARG A 142 6.60 2.92 -0.70
C ARG A 142 6.02 4.30 -0.39
N LEU A 143 5.30 4.88 -1.36
CA LEU A 143 4.79 6.26 -1.32
C LEU A 143 5.87 7.26 -0.90
N PHE A 144 7.11 7.01 -1.37
CA PHE A 144 8.26 7.83 -1.03
C PHE A 144 8.15 9.20 -1.70
N PRO A 145 8.03 10.30 -0.92
CA PRO A 145 7.86 11.62 -1.49
C PRO A 145 9.19 12.20 -1.97
N ILE A 146 9.21 12.67 -3.20
CA ILE A 146 10.32 13.38 -3.82
C ILE A 146 9.82 14.78 -4.17
N GLN A 147 10.13 15.76 -3.33
CA GLN A 147 9.81 17.15 -3.62
C GLN A 147 10.86 17.69 -4.60
N VAL A 148 10.44 17.94 -5.84
CA VAL A 148 11.33 18.48 -6.89
C VAL A 148 11.43 20.00 -6.76
N ASN A 149 10.28 20.67 -6.59
CA ASN A 149 10.19 22.10 -6.31
C ASN A 149 8.85 22.40 -5.58
N GLU A 150 8.54 23.66 -5.32
CA GLU A 150 7.35 24.06 -4.55
C GLU A 150 6.01 23.60 -5.21
N ASN A 151 6.01 23.42 -6.53
CA ASN A 151 4.82 23.08 -7.31
C ASN A 151 4.84 21.63 -7.85
N LEU A 152 5.90 20.83 -7.61
CA LEU A 152 6.01 19.47 -8.12
C LEU A 152 6.42 18.48 -7.05
N LEU A 153 5.54 17.53 -6.78
CA LEU A 153 5.76 16.38 -5.91
C LEU A 153 5.67 15.09 -6.74
N LEU A 154 6.69 14.24 -6.64
CA LEU A 154 6.65 12.88 -7.17
C LEU A 154 6.49 11.91 -5.98
N LEU A 155 5.61 10.93 -6.14
CA LEU A 155 5.37 9.85 -5.17
C LEU A 155 5.85 8.53 -5.77
N ASP A 156 6.97 8.05 -5.28
CA ASP A 156 7.53 6.76 -5.68
C ASP A 156 6.87 5.63 -4.87
N ASP A 157 5.92 4.90 -5.49
CA ASP A 157 5.27 3.71 -4.93
C ASP A 157 5.53 2.48 -5.81
N THR A 158 6.74 2.37 -6.33
CA THR A 158 7.10 1.47 -7.43
C THR A 158 7.60 0.09 -7.00
N TYR A 159 7.65 -0.21 -5.70
CA TYR A 159 8.19 -1.49 -5.21
C TYR A 159 7.41 -2.70 -5.75
N ASN A 160 6.09 -2.68 -5.69
CA ASN A 160 5.20 -3.71 -6.23
C ASN A 160 3.77 -3.19 -6.34
N ALA A 161 2.90 -3.92 -7.07
CA ALA A 161 1.49 -3.59 -7.24
C ALA A 161 0.59 -4.83 -7.15
N ASN A 162 -0.57 -4.65 -6.52
CA ASN A 162 -1.75 -5.49 -6.59
C ASN A 162 -2.98 -4.59 -6.54
N VAL A 163 -4.19 -5.14 -6.71
CA VAL A 163 -5.44 -4.37 -6.77
C VAL A 163 -5.59 -3.45 -5.57
N ASP A 164 -5.54 -3.99 -4.35
CA ASP A 164 -5.77 -3.22 -3.11
C ASP A 164 -4.74 -2.10 -2.94
N SER A 165 -3.46 -2.39 -3.22
CA SER A 165 -2.39 -1.42 -3.07
C SER A 165 -2.44 -0.32 -4.14
N LEU A 166 -2.92 -0.60 -5.35
CA LEU A 166 -3.16 0.40 -6.38
C LEU A 166 -4.35 1.29 -6.03
N GLN A 167 -5.45 0.71 -5.55
CA GLN A 167 -6.61 1.48 -5.09
C GLN A 167 -6.23 2.40 -3.94
N ALA A 168 -5.49 1.91 -2.95
CA ALA A 168 -4.99 2.72 -1.85
C ALA A 168 -4.08 3.87 -2.32
N ALA A 169 -3.22 3.63 -3.31
CA ALA A 169 -2.35 4.66 -3.90
C ALA A 169 -3.17 5.72 -4.66
N ILE A 170 -4.20 5.30 -5.39
CA ILE A 170 -5.14 6.20 -6.08
C ILE A 170 -5.87 7.08 -5.06
N ASP A 171 -6.32 6.52 -3.93
CA ASP A 171 -7.00 7.28 -2.87
C ASP A 171 -6.08 8.31 -2.22
N VAL A 172 -4.81 7.97 -2.03
CA VAL A 172 -3.79 8.94 -1.59
C VAL A 172 -3.63 10.06 -2.61
N LEU A 173 -3.48 9.73 -3.89
CA LEU A 173 -3.30 10.72 -4.97
C LEU A 173 -4.54 11.63 -5.11
N LYS A 174 -5.75 11.07 -4.98
CA LYS A 174 -7.02 11.80 -4.98
C LYS A 174 -7.08 12.89 -3.91
N GLY A 175 -6.42 12.71 -2.77
CA GLY A 175 -6.42 13.64 -1.64
C GLY A 175 -5.64 14.94 -1.86
N TYR A 176 -4.88 15.05 -2.95
CA TYR A 176 -4.09 16.24 -3.24
C TYR A 176 -4.89 17.31 -4.01
N ASP A 177 -4.79 18.55 -3.57
CA ASP A 177 -5.28 19.74 -4.30
C ASP A 177 -4.20 20.19 -5.32
N ALA A 178 -4.13 19.47 -6.43
CA ALA A 178 -3.14 19.62 -7.48
C ALA A 178 -3.60 18.96 -8.77
N PHE A 179 -2.91 19.16 -9.88
CA PHE A 179 -3.06 18.34 -11.08
C PHE A 179 -2.43 16.95 -10.82
N ARG A 180 -3.26 15.90 -10.79
CA ARG A 180 -2.91 14.56 -10.30
C ARG A 180 -2.68 13.62 -11.46
N ILE A 181 -1.45 13.10 -11.55
CA ILE A 181 -1.02 12.17 -12.59
C ILE A 181 -0.74 10.82 -11.98
N LEU A 182 -1.39 9.77 -12.46
CA LEU A 182 -1.06 8.38 -12.16
C LEU A 182 -0.26 7.77 -13.32
N LEU A 183 0.93 7.28 -13.03
CA LEU A 183 1.74 6.45 -13.93
C LEU A 183 1.64 5.00 -13.45
N VAL A 184 0.95 4.14 -14.20
CA VAL A 184 0.65 2.78 -13.75
C VAL A 184 1.22 1.74 -14.71
N GLY A 185 2.01 0.80 -14.15
CA GLY A 185 2.46 -0.40 -14.85
C GLY A 185 1.56 -1.61 -14.58
N ASP A 186 1.76 -2.68 -15.34
CA ASP A 186 1.02 -3.91 -15.14
C ASP A 186 1.13 -4.46 -13.72
N MET A 187 0.07 -5.08 -13.26
CA MET A 187 0.11 -6.01 -12.13
C MET A 187 0.40 -7.42 -12.66
N LYS A 188 1.40 -8.09 -12.10
CA LYS A 188 1.81 -9.45 -12.51
C LYS A 188 1.36 -10.50 -11.49
N GLU A 189 1.50 -11.77 -11.85
CA GLU A 189 1.18 -12.94 -11.03
C GLU A 189 -0.31 -13.06 -10.66
N LEU A 190 -1.20 -12.55 -11.52
CA LEU A 190 -2.65 -12.59 -11.33
C LEU A 190 -3.34 -13.76 -12.05
N GLY A 191 -2.61 -14.49 -12.90
CA GLY A 191 -3.15 -15.61 -13.68
C GLY A 191 -4.31 -15.18 -14.58
N GLU A 192 -5.35 -16.03 -14.66
CA GLU A 192 -6.52 -15.80 -15.50
C GLU A 192 -7.36 -14.59 -15.08
N ASP A 193 -7.26 -14.16 -13.82
CA ASP A 193 -7.99 -13.00 -13.30
C ASP A 193 -7.34 -11.66 -13.64
N SER A 194 -6.21 -11.65 -14.37
CA SER A 194 -5.43 -10.44 -14.62
C SER A 194 -6.25 -9.31 -15.22
N LEU A 195 -6.98 -9.56 -16.30
CA LEU A 195 -7.82 -8.55 -16.95
C LEU A 195 -8.86 -7.96 -15.99
N LYS A 196 -9.55 -8.82 -15.22
CA LYS A 196 -10.56 -8.41 -14.25
C LYS A 196 -9.95 -7.54 -13.15
N CYS A 197 -8.78 -7.90 -12.64
CA CYS A 197 -8.06 -7.12 -11.64
C CYS A 197 -7.67 -5.74 -12.15
N HIS A 198 -7.16 -5.63 -13.38
CA HIS A 198 -6.84 -4.34 -14.00
C HIS A 198 -8.11 -3.49 -14.25
N GLN A 199 -9.22 -4.10 -14.67
CA GLN A 199 -10.51 -3.41 -14.82
C GLN A 199 -11.02 -2.84 -13.49
N GLN A 200 -10.90 -3.58 -12.39
CA GLN A 200 -11.28 -3.09 -11.05
C GLN A 200 -10.48 -1.83 -10.67
N VAL A 201 -9.19 -1.80 -10.94
CA VAL A 201 -8.36 -0.61 -10.71
C VAL A 201 -8.77 0.53 -11.63
N GLY A 202 -9.06 0.27 -12.90
CA GLY A 202 -9.55 1.27 -13.85
C GLY A 202 -10.85 1.93 -13.40
N GLU A 203 -11.80 1.15 -12.92
CA GLU A 203 -13.07 1.68 -12.40
C GLU A 203 -12.84 2.52 -11.13
N HIS A 204 -11.94 2.09 -10.23
CA HIS A 204 -11.57 2.88 -9.06
C HIS A 204 -10.90 4.21 -9.43
N ALA A 205 -9.99 4.21 -10.41
CA ALA A 205 -9.36 5.41 -10.92
C ALA A 205 -10.37 6.40 -11.54
N LYS A 206 -11.38 5.87 -12.24
CA LYS A 206 -12.49 6.65 -12.79
C LYS A 206 -13.31 7.33 -11.68
N GLN A 207 -13.64 6.61 -10.62
CA GLN A 207 -14.36 7.16 -9.46
C GLN A 207 -13.54 8.21 -8.71
N ALA A 208 -12.21 8.06 -8.69
CA ALA A 208 -11.29 9.02 -8.08
C ALA A 208 -11.19 10.34 -8.86
N LYS A 209 -11.62 10.37 -10.13
CA LYS A 209 -11.57 11.55 -11.01
C LYS A 209 -10.17 12.17 -11.07
N LEU A 210 -9.14 11.33 -11.29
CA LEU A 210 -7.78 11.80 -11.50
C LEU A 210 -7.71 12.62 -12.79
N ASP A 211 -6.78 13.57 -12.85
CA ASP A 211 -6.69 14.50 -13.98
C ASP A 211 -6.00 13.84 -15.20
N LEU A 212 -5.07 12.91 -14.95
CA LEU A 212 -4.41 12.14 -16.01
C LEU A 212 -3.99 10.76 -15.50
N VAL A 213 -4.26 9.72 -16.29
CA VAL A 213 -3.76 8.35 -16.08
C VAL A 213 -3.00 7.90 -17.30
N LEU A 214 -1.72 7.55 -17.11
CA LEU A 214 -0.85 7.00 -18.14
C LEU A 214 -0.47 5.59 -17.75
N SER A 215 -0.73 4.62 -18.63
CA SER A 215 -0.42 3.21 -18.37
C SER A 215 0.72 2.71 -19.26
N TYR A 216 1.48 1.74 -18.73
CA TYR A 216 2.61 1.10 -19.40
C TYR A 216 2.56 -0.42 -19.22
N GLY A 217 2.69 -1.13 -20.31
CA GLY A 217 2.76 -2.59 -20.33
C GLY A 217 1.86 -3.22 -21.38
N ILE A 218 1.19 -4.30 -21.04
CA ILE A 218 0.26 -5.01 -21.93
C ILE A 218 -1.15 -4.98 -21.32
N GLU A 219 -1.27 -5.22 -20.04
CA GLU A 219 -2.54 -5.45 -19.34
C GLU A 219 -3.12 -4.18 -18.72
N SER A 220 -2.25 -3.23 -18.35
CA SER A 220 -2.65 -1.96 -17.75
C SER A 220 -3.36 -0.99 -18.72
N ALA A 221 -3.44 -1.30 -20.00
CA ALA A 221 -4.17 -0.50 -20.99
C ALA A 221 -5.60 -0.20 -20.54
N VAL A 222 -6.31 -1.21 -20.03
CA VAL A 222 -7.70 -1.07 -19.58
C VAL A 222 -7.87 -0.08 -18.40
N ILE A 223 -6.81 0.18 -17.63
CA ILE A 223 -6.83 1.17 -16.54
C ILE A 223 -6.90 2.59 -17.12
N SER A 224 -6.03 2.91 -18.08
CA SER A 224 -6.04 4.24 -18.70
C SER A 224 -7.25 4.44 -19.61
N GLU A 225 -7.72 3.41 -20.32
CA GLU A 225 -8.93 3.45 -21.15
C GLU A 225 -10.18 3.77 -20.33
N ALA A 226 -10.31 3.25 -19.11
CA ALA A 226 -11.46 3.52 -18.23
C ALA A 226 -11.63 5.00 -17.88
N VAL A 227 -10.57 5.79 -17.95
CA VAL A 227 -10.54 7.22 -17.57
C VAL A 227 -10.20 8.15 -18.76
N LEU A 228 -10.25 7.62 -20.00
CA LEU A 228 -9.85 8.36 -21.21
C LEU A 228 -8.39 8.86 -21.15
N GLY A 229 -7.53 8.12 -20.45
CA GLY A 229 -6.09 8.36 -20.36
C GLY A 229 -5.33 7.86 -21.59
N LYS A 230 -4.02 7.67 -21.44
CA LYS A 230 -3.18 7.20 -22.56
C LYS A 230 -2.35 5.98 -22.16
N HIS A 231 -2.30 5.01 -23.07
CA HIS A 231 -1.51 3.80 -22.92
C HIS A 231 -0.22 3.86 -23.74
N PHE A 232 0.84 3.21 -23.23
CA PHE A 232 2.14 3.11 -23.87
C PHE A 232 2.67 1.68 -23.77
N THR A 233 3.34 1.23 -24.81
CA THR A 233 4.10 -0.02 -24.85
C THR A 233 5.60 0.22 -24.65
N ASP A 234 6.04 1.47 -24.75
CA ASP A 234 7.40 1.91 -24.48
C ASP A 234 7.44 2.85 -23.26
N LYS A 235 8.32 2.56 -22.32
CA LYS A 235 8.47 3.33 -21.08
C LYS A 235 9.10 4.69 -21.29
N ALA A 236 10.00 4.81 -22.28
CA ALA A 236 10.63 6.09 -22.61
C ALA A 236 9.62 7.05 -23.23
N GLU A 237 8.72 6.55 -24.08
CA GLU A 237 7.62 7.34 -24.64
C GLU A 237 6.64 7.80 -23.57
N LEU A 238 6.26 6.92 -22.61
CA LEU A 238 5.44 7.30 -21.45
C LEU A 238 6.12 8.41 -20.65
N THR A 239 7.41 8.24 -20.36
CA THR A 239 8.18 9.20 -19.58
C THR A 239 8.28 10.56 -20.28
N ALA A 240 8.56 10.58 -21.57
CA ALA A 240 8.62 11.81 -22.37
C ALA A 240 7.26 12.53 -22.41
N TYR A 241 6.18 11.79 -22.64
CA TYR A 241 4.83 12.35 -22.64
C TYR A 241 4.44 12.93 -21.26
N ALA A 242 4.74 12.22 -20.19
CA ALA A 242 4.50 12.69 -18.83
C ALA A 242 5.30 13.97 -18.55
N LEU A 243 6.56 14.02 -18.95
CA LEU A 243 7.44 15.18 -18.79
C LEU A 243 6.89 16.43 -19.47
N ASP A 244 6.39 16.29 -20.72
CA ASP A 244 5.80 17.41 -21.48
C ASP A 244 4.55 17.96 -20.78
N ILE A 245 3.65 17.08 -20.32
CA ILE A 245 2.45 17.50 -19.58
C ILE A 245 2.82 18.19 -18.26
N ILE A 246 3.77 17.63 -17.49
CA ILE A 246 4.23 18.23 -16.24
C ILE A 246 4.79 19.64 -16.50
N LYS A 247 5.66 19.82 -17.51
CA LYS A 247 6.21 21.12 -17.87
C LYS A 247 5.13 22.12 -18.24
N GLN A 248 4.16 21.69 -19.05
CA GLN A 248 3.02 22.54 -19.43
C GLN A 248 2.24 23.01 -18.18
N LYS A 249 1.89 22.10 -17.27
CA LYS A 249 1.12 22.42 -16.07
C LYS A 249 1.87 23.33 -15.11
N LEU A 250 3.17 23.14 -14.98
CA LEU A 250 4.01 24.05 -14.19
C LEU A 250 4.09 25.46 -14.79
N GLN A 251 4.16 25.57 -16.15
CA GLN A 251 4.08 26.87 -16.85
C GLN A 251 2.73 27.58 -16.66
N GLU A 252 1.65 26.80 -16.47
CA GLU A 252 0.31 27.31 -16.11
C GLU A 252 0.20 27.67 -14.61
N ASN A 253 1.30 27.65 -13.84
CA ASN A 253 1.34 27.85 -12.38
C ASN A 253 0.48 26.85 -11.59
N GLN A 254 0.23 25.68 -12.10
CA GLN A 254 -0.48 24.62 -11.39
C GLN A 254 0.48 23.81 -10.52
N LYS A 255 -0.01 23.40 -9.34
CA LYS A 255 0.67 22.35 -8.57
C LYS A 255 0.44 21.00 -9.24
N VAL A 256 1.47 20.17 -9.30
CA VAL A 256 1.43 18.84 -9.93
C VAL A 256 1.87 17.78 -8.92
N VAL A 257 1.11 16.71 -8.82
CA VAL A 257 1.49 15.51 -8.06
C VAL A 257 1.47 14.32 -9.01
N VAL A 258 2.58 13.61 -9.08
CA VAL A 258 2.75 12.41 -9.91
C VAL A 258 2.97 11.22 -9.00
N LEU A 259 2.19 10.16 -9.17
CA LEU A 259 2.39 8.90 -8.48
C LEU A 259 2.72 7.81 -9.50
N ALA A 260 3.80 7.06 -9.29
CA ALA A 260 4.13 5.90 -10.11
C ALA A 260 4.03 4.61 -9.31
N LYS A 261 3.37 3.59 -9.90
CA LYS A 261 3.19 2.27 -9.31
C LYS A 261 3.06 1.19 -10.39
N GLY A 262 3.57 0.00 -10.10
CA GLY A 262 3.49 -1.19 -10.95
C GLY A 262 4.15 -2.38 -10.27
N SER A 263 3.96 -3.57 -10.79
CA SER A 263 4.69 -4.75 -10.31
C SER A 263 6.19 -4.57 -10.42
N ARG A 264 6.96 -5.26 -9.60
CA ARG A 264 8.42 -5.11 -9.50
C ARG A 264 9.13 -5.22 -10.86
N SER A 265 8.68 -6.14 -11.70
CA SER A 265 9.22 -6.33 -13.05
C SER A 265 9.00 -5.14 -14.00
N MET A 266 8.04 -4.28 -13.71
CA MET A 266 7.75 -3.10 -14.53
C MET A 266 8.77 -1.97 -14.32
N LYS A 267 9.54 -2.00 -13.23
CA LYS A 267 10.61 -1.03 -12.91
C LYS A 267 10.15 0.43 -13.09
N MET A 268 8.98 0.76 -12.54
CA MET A 268 8.39 2.10 -12.67
C MET A 268 9.23 3.19 -11.97
N GLU A 269 10.15 2.82 -11.09
CA GLU A 269 11.13 3.73 -10.49
C GLU A 269 12.01 4.41 -11.54
N GLU A 270 12.32 3.74 -12.67
CA GLU A 270 13.11 4.34 -13.76
C GLU A 270 12.41 5.59 -14.31
N THR A 271 11.08 5.54 -14.47
CA THR A 271 10.28 6.69 -14.89
C THR A 271 10.31 7.83 -13.87
N ILE A 272 10.10 7.53 -12.59
CA ILE A 272 10.12 8.54 -11.52
C ILE A 272 11.47 9.25 -11.43
N TYR A 273 12.57 8.51 -11.46
CA TYR A 273 13.90 9.10 -11.37
C TYR A 273 14.28 9.87 -12.62
N SER A 274 13.88 9.39 -13.82
CA SER A 274 14.06 10.13 -15.07
C SER A 274 13.30 11.46 -15.08
N LEU A 275 12.05 11.49 -14.60
CA LEU A 275 11.28 12.73 -14.46
C LEU A 275 11.95 13.68 -13.46
N LYS A 276 12.40 13.18 -12.31
CA LYS A 276 13.13 13.96 -11.33
C LYS A 276 14.36 14.63 -11.97
N ASP A 277 15.22 13.83 -12.61
CA ASP A 277 16.48 14.32 -13.18
C ASP A 277 16.29 15.32 -14.34
N SER A 278 15.12 15.25 -15.02
CA SER A 278 14.77 16.17 -16.13
C SER A 278 14.09 17.47 -15.67
N LEU A 279 13.67 17.56 -14.40
CA LEU A 279 12.88 18.66 -13.84
C LEU A 279 13.58 19.38 -12.66
N CYS A 280 14.77 18.89 -12.24
CA CYS A 280 15.63 19.50 -11.23
C CYS A 280 16.48 20.65 -11.78
#